data_d5235551a9fac1c1b47ebbc8684fd160
#
_entry.id   d5235551a9fac1c1b47ebbc8684fd160
#
_cell.length_a   1.000
_cell.length_b   1.000
_cell.length_c   1.000
_cell.angle_alpha   90.00
_cell.angle_beta   90.00
_cell.angle_gamma   90.00
#
_symmetry.space_group_name_H-M   'P 1'
#
loop_
_entity.id
_entity.type
_entity.pdbx_description
1 polymer ?
#
loop_
_entity_poly.entity_id
_entity_poly.type
_entity_poly.pdbx_seq_one_letter_code
_entity_poly.pdbx_strand_id
1 'polypeptide(L)'
;MLKLHTPPEQLSVFSPVTLLASFGGSGFISPASGTWGSLAALPLISYILFNYSALYLVCLSIALFFGGMWACQEWLTAVEGQDNDPSMIVIDEAAGLSLTLAFAEMSLMSVFLGFVLFRFFDIAKPWPVSWLEKRFSGAFGIMIDDMAAGLIAGILLFFIQIYG
;
A
#
# COMPACT_ATOMS: atom_id res chain seq x y z
N MET A 1 -15.36 -13.11 10.98
CA MET A 1 -16.09 -13.55 9.76
C MET A 1 -15.73 -12.57 8.67
N LEU A 2 -15.27 -13.03 7.50
CA LEU A 2 -14.98 -12.16 6.36
C LEU A 2 -16.26 -11.49 5.88
N LYS A 3 -16.18 -10.19 5.61
CA LYS A 3 -17.27 -9.40 5.04
C LYS A 3 -16.76 -8.71 3.78
N LEU A 4 -17.62 -8.60 2.78
CA LEU A 4 -17.37 -7.78 1.60
C LEU A 4 -18.16 -6.48 1.75
N HIS A 5 -17.45 -5.38 1.62
CA HIS A 5 -18.04 -4.04 1.58
C HIS A 5 -18.27 -3.63 0.13
N THR A 6 -19.21 -2.75 -0.10
CA THR A 6 -19.42 -2.10 -1.39
C THR A 6 -18.83 -0.69 -1.34
N PRO A 7 -18.31 -0.17 -2.46
CA PRO A 7 -17.89 1.22 -2.49
C PRO A 7 -19.07 2.16 -2.20
N PRO A 8 -18.81 3.42 -1.84
CA PRO A 8 -19.83 4.44 -1.70
C PRO A 8 -20.73 4.54 -2.93
N GLU A 9 -22.02 4.87 -2.74
CA GLU A 9 -23.02 4.90 -3.84
C GLU A 9 -22.63 5.81 -5.00
N GLN A 10 -21.82 6.84 -4.73
CA GLN A 10 -21.31 7.78 -5.72
C GLN A 10 -20.23 7.20 -6.64
N LEU A 11 -19.63 6.06 -6.24
CA LEU A 11 -18.54 5.42 -6.98
C LEU A 11 -18.97 4.06 -7.51
N SER A 12 -18.92 3.91 -8.83
CA SER A 12 -19.13 2.58 -9.44
C SER A 12 -18.00 1.62 -9.06
N VAL A 13 -18.32 0.38 -8.74
CA VAL A 13 -17.34 -0.70 -8.46
C VAL A 13 -16.31 -0.84 -9.59
N PHE A 14 -16.75 -0.65 -10.84
CA PHE A 14 -15.91 -0.78 -12.03
C PHE A 14 -15.30 0.54 -12.51
N SER A 15 -15.43 1.62 -11.75
CA SER A 15 -14.76 2.87 -12.13
C SER A 15 -13.23 2.72 -12.01
N PRO A 16 -12.44 3.37 -12.87
CA PRO A 16 -10.98 3.35 -12.76
C PRO A 16 -10.48 3.83 -11.39
N VAL A 17 -11.16 4.82 -10.82
CA VAL A 17 -10.86 5.35 -9.48
C VAL A 17 -11.03 4.26 -8.43
N THR A 18 -12.18 3.59 -8.42
CA THR A 18 -12.49 2.53 -7.46
C THR A 18 -11.54 1.34 -7.59
N LEU A 19 -11.30 0.88 -8.82
CA LEU A 19 -10.40 -0.24 -9.08
C LEU A 19 -8.96 0.08 -8.68
N LEU A 20 -8.51 1.30 -8.93
CA LEU A 20 -7.16 1.69 -8.57
C LEU A 20 -7.03 1.89 -7.06
N ALA A 21 -7.91 2.67 -6.42
CA ALA A 21 -7.89 2.92 -4.98
C ALA A 21 -7.99 1.64 -4.17
N SER A 22 -8.90 0.73 -4.54
CA SER A 22 -9.10 -0.55 -3.85
C SER A 22 -8.15 -1.66 -4.29
N PHE A 23 -7.18 -1.36 -5.13
CA PHE A 23 -6.27 -2.32 -5.75
C PHE A 23 -7.01 -3.56 -6.28
N GLY A 24 -7.87 -3.33 -7.28
CA GLY A 24 -8.67 -4.38 -7.92
C GLY A 24 -9.79 -4.96 -7.05
N GLY A 25 -10.25 -4.22 -6.04
CA GLY A 25 -11.32 -4.65 -5.15
C GLY A 25 -10.85 -5.37 -3.88
N SER A 26 -9.54 -5.57 -3.69
CA SER A 26 -9.01 -6.20 -2.47
C SER A 26 -9.31 -5.40 -1.20
N GLY A 27 -9.39 -4.06 -1.31
CA GLY A 27 -9.79 -3.17 -0.22
C GLY A 27 -11.24 -3.36 0.27
N PHE A 28 -12.09 -4.07 -0.47
CA PHE A 28 -13.46 -4.35 -0.03
C PHE A 28 -13.55 -5.50 0.98
N ILE A 29 -12.46 -6.20 1.23
CA ILE A 29 -12.43 -7.36 2.14
C ILE A 29 -12.13 -6.87 3.55
N SER A 30 -13.05 -7.13 4.50
CA SER A 30 -12.91 -6.82 5.91
C SER A 30 -12.94 -8.10 6.76
N PRO A 31 -12.24 -8.17 7.92
CA PRO A 31 -11.38 -7.13 8.52
C PRO A 31 -10.00 -7.04 7.86
N ALA A 32 -9.28 -5.96 8.19
CA ALA A 32 -7.89 -5.74 7.77
C ALA A 32 -7.71 -5.59 6.24
N SER A 33 -8.49 -4.68 5.63
CA SER A 33 -8.46 -4.39 4.18
C SER A 33 -7.04 -4.12 3.66
N GLY A 34 -6.22 -3.37 4.38
CA GLY A 34 -4.83 -3.13 4.03
C GLY A 34 -3.97 -4.39 3.97
N THR A 35 -4.23 -5.39 4.84
CA THR A 35 -3.56 -6.69 4.73
C THR A 35 -3.97 -7.42 3.45
N TRP A 36 -5.25 -7.36 3.08
CA TRP A 36 -5.73 -7.93 1.82
C TRP A 36 -5.20 -7.18 0.61
N GLY A 37 -5.09 -5.85 0.68
CA GLY A 37 -4.44 -5.02 -0.34
C GLY A 37 -2.99 -5.41 -0.55
N SER A 38 -2.22 -5.49 0.53
CA SER A 38 -0.82 -5.92 0.51
C SER A 38 -0.66 -7.34 -0.06
N LEU A 39 -1.52 -8.29 0.36
CA LEU A 39 -1.50 -9.66 -0.16
C LEU A 39 -1.87 -9.73 -1.65
N ALA A 40 -2.82 -8.91 -2.09
CA ALA A 40 -3.20 -8.84 -3.50
C ALA A 40 -2.09 -8.25 -4.39
N ALA A 41 -1.26 -7.36 -3.83
CA ALA A 41 -0.11 -6.77 -4.53
C ALA A 41 1.07 -7.73 -4.63
N LEU A 42 1.25 -8.67 -3.68
CA LEU A 42 2.40 -9.58 -3.62
C LEU A 42 2.67 -10.37 -4.91
N PRO A 43 1.68 -10.95 -5.62
CA PRO A 43 1.94 -11.69 -6.85
C PRO A 43 2.63 -10.84 -7.93
N LEU A 44 2.15 -9.61 -8.14
CA LEU A 44 2.71 -8.67 -9.10
C LEU A 44 4.14 -8.24 -8.68
N ILE A 45 4.29 -7.86 -7.41
CA ILE A 45 5.58 -7.39 -6.87
C ILE A 45 6.61 -8.52 -6.92
N SER A 46 6.22 -9.74 -6.50
CA SER A 46 7.10 -10.91 -6.55
C SER A 46 7.49 -11.28 -7.98
N TYR A 47 6.54 -11.21 -8.92
CA TYR A 47 6.85 -11.44 -10.32
C TYR A 47 7.92 -10.46 -10.84
N ILE A 48 7.80 -9.18 -10.48
CA ILE A 48 8.80 -8.17 -10.86
C ILE A 48 10.14 -8.43 -10.15
N LEU A 49 10.13 -8.75 -8.86
CA LEU A 49 11.34 -9.04 -8.09
C LEU A 49 12.14 -10.20 -8.69
N PHE A 50 11.47 -11.28 -9.09
CA PHE A 50 12.13 -12.49 -9.59
C PHE A 50 12.53 -12.42 -11.06
N ASN A 51 11.98 -11.51 -11.85
CA ASN A 51 12.22 -11.45 -13.28
C ASN A 51 12.92 -10.18 -13.77
N TYR A 52 12.97 -9.13 -12.93
CA TYR A 52 13.49 -7.82 -13.31
C TYR A 52 14.38 -7.24 -12.20
N SER A 53 14.98 -6.07 -12.44
CA SER A 53 15.80 -5.39 -11.44
C SER A 53 14.93 -4.64 -10.40
N ALA A 54 15.53 -4.37 -9.23
CA ALA A 54 14.89 -3.58 -8.16
C ALA A 54 14.37 -2.21 -8.64
N LEU A 55 14.99 -1.64 -9.68
CA LEU A 55 14.55 -0.37 -10.27
C LEU A 55 13.09 -0.42 -10.75
N TYR A 56 12.64 -1.57 -11.28
CA TYR A 56 11.23 -1.70 -11.71
C TYR A 56 10.26 -1.66 -10.53
N LEU A 57 10.65 -2.15 -9.35
CA LEU A 57 9.84 -2.03 -8.14
C LEU A 57 9.79 -0.60 -7.63
N VAL A 58 10.90 0.14 -7.70
CA VAL A 58 10.92 1.57 -7.39
C VAL A 58 10.02 2.33 -8.36
N CYS A 59 10.11 2.07 -9.66
CA CYS A 59 9.23 2.68 -10.67
C CYS A 59 7.76 2.34 -10.43
N LEU A 60 7.45 1.08 -10.09
CA LEU A 60 6.09 0.66 -9.73
C LEU A 60 5.58 1.41 -8.51
N SER A 61 6.39 1.48 -7.44
CA SER A 61 6.03 2.21 -6.22
C SER A 61 5.71 3.68 -6.51
N ILE A 62 6.55 4.35 -7.31
CA ILE A 62 6.33 5.73 -7.72
C ILE A 62 5.05 5.87 -8.58
N ALA A 63 4.82 4.97 -9.51
CA ALA A 63 3.62 4.97 -10.35
C ALA A 63 2.35 4.75 -9.51
N LEU A 64 2.39 3.82 -8.56
CA LEU A 64 1.29 3.57 -7.62
C LEU A 64 1.08 4.77 -6.69
N PHE A 65 2.14 5.44 -6.25
CA PHE A 65 2.04 6.65 -5.42
C PHE A 65 1.28 7.76 -6.14
N PHE A 66 1.69 8.14 -7.35
CA PHE A 66 1.02 9.22 -8.09
C PHE A 66 -0.36 8.82 -8.60
N GLY A 67 -0.51 7.58 -9.08
CA GLY A 67 -1.82 7.04 -9.46
C GLY A 67 -2.76 6.93 -8.26
N GLY A 68 -2.24 6.53 -7.10
CA GLY A 68 -2.96 6.48 -5.84
C GLY A 68 -3.38 7.86 -5.36
N MET A 69 -2.50 8.85 -5.42
CA MET A 69 -2.86 10.24 -5.10
C MET A 69 -4.05 10.73 -5.93
N TRP A 70 -4.03 10.48 -7.23
CA TRP A 70 -5.15 10.83 -8.09
C TRP A 70 -6.42 10.07 -7.68
N ALA A 71 -6.36 8.76 -7.54
CA ALA A 71 -7.52 7.94 -7.20
C ALA A 71 -8.09 8.27 -5.81
N CYS A 72 -7.21 8.50 -4.81
CA CYS A 72 -7.62 8.93 -3.47
C CYS A 72 -8.28 10.31 -3.51
N GLN A 73 -7.76 11.26 -4.28
CA GLN A 73 -8.35 12.59 -4.38
C GLN A 73 -9.75 12.54 -4.99
N GLU A 74 -9.95 11.80 -6.08
CA GLU A 74 -11.26 11.60 -6.70
C GLU A 74 -12.22 10.86 -5.76
N TRP A 75 -11.74 9.83 -5.04
CA TRP A 75 -12.54 9.12 -4.04
C TRP A 75 -13.03 10.07 -2.94
N LEU A 76 -12.11 10.80 -2.31
CA LEU A 76 -12.42 11.73 -1.24
C LEU A 76 -13.41 12.83 -1.68
N THR A 77 -13.26 13.33 -2.92
CA THR A 77 -14.17 14.33 -3.49
C THR A 77 -15.56 13.75 -3.72
N ALA A 78 -15.65 12.50 -4.22
CA ALA A 78 -16.95 11.86 -4.47
C ALA A 78 -17.77 11.62 -3.18
N VAL A 79 -17.10 11.46 -2.05
CA VAL A 79 -17.70 11.14 -0.75
C VAL A 79 -17.73 12.32 0.21
N GLU A 80 -17.44 13.54 -0.27
CA GLU A 80 -17.40 14.76 0.54
C GLU A 80 -18.69 14.96 1.33
N GLY A 81 -18.55 15.13 2.65
CA GLY A 81 -19.68 15.34 3.58
C GLY A 81 -20.37 14.07 4.08
N GLN A 82 -19.85 12.89 3.76
CA GLN A 82 -20.32 11.62 4.32
C GLN A 82 -19.28 11.03 5.30
N ASP A 83 -19.75 10.18 6.24
CA ASP A 83 -18.85 9.39 7.08
C ASP A 83 -18.06 8.43 6.19
N ASN A 84 -16.81 8.77 5.93
CA ASN A 84 -15.96 8.01 5.04
C ASN A 84 -14.96 7.22 5.83
N ASP A 85 -15.10 5.92 5.73
CA ASP A 85 -14.03 5.01 6.09
C ASP A 85 -13.10 4.86 4.87
N PRO A 86 -11.92 5.50 4.86
CA PRO A 86 -10.93 5.31 3.80
C PRO A 86 -10.32 3.91 3.80
N SER A 87 -10.74 3.02 4.71
CA SER A 87 -10.22 1.66 4.83
C SER A 87 -10.36 0.79 3.58
N MET A 88 -11.16 1.23 2.60
CA MET A 88 -11.25 0.56 1.29
C MET A 88 -10.15 1.00 0.31
N ILE A 89 -9.47 2.09 0.62
CA ILE A 89 -8.29 2.52 -0.12
C ILE A 89 -7.12 1.69 0.40
N VAL A 90 -6.45 0.97 -0.49
CA VAL A 90 -5.35 0.06 -0.17
C VAL A 90 -4.22 0.12 -1.22
N ILE A 91 -4.26 1.10 -2.09
CA ILE A 91 -3.21 1.35 -3.09
C ILE A 91 -1.92 1.87 -2.46
N ASP A 92 -2.03 2.58 -1.34
CA ASP A 92 -0.96 3.05 -0.48
C ASP A 92 -0.12 1.88 0.04
N GLU A 93 -0.78 0.83 0.54
CA GLU A 93 -0.09 -0.40 0.96
C GLU A 93 0.61 -1.10 -0.22
N ALA A 94 0.00 -1.11 -1.40
CA ALA A 94 0.65 -1.66 -2.58
C ALA A 94 1.89 -0.86 -2.99
N ALA A 95 1.83 0.49 -2.90
CA ALA A 95 2.95 1.37 -3.18
C ALA A 95 4.08 1.20 -2.16
N GLY A 96 3.76 1.21 -0.85
CA GLY A 96 4.72 1.04 0.24
C GLY A 96 5.38 -0.33 0.22
N LEU A 97 4.61 -1.41 0.01
CA LEU A 97 5.15 -2.75 -0.11
C LEU A 97 6.07 -2.92 -1.34
N SER A 98 5.73 -2.28 -2.47
CA SER A 98 6.59 -2.27 -3.66
C SER A 98 7.94 -1.62 -3.36
N LEU A 99 7.95 -0.50 -2.61
CA LEU A 99 9.16 0.16 -2.17
C LEU A 99 9.97 -0.71 -1.20
N THR A 100 9.31 -1.37 -0.25
CA THR A 100 9.96 -2.30 0.68
C THR A 100 10.70 -3.42 -0.06
N LEU A 101 10.01 -4.07 -1.00
CA LEU A 101 10.57 -5.22 -1.72
C LEU A 101 11.58 -4.83 -2.82
N ALA A 102 11.74 -3.54 -3.12
CA ALA A 102 12.86 -3.06 -3.93
C ALA A 102 14.23 -3.24 -3.22
N PHE A 103 14.24 -3.44 -1.91
CA PHE A 103 15.43 -3.75 -1.10
C PHE A 103 15.59 -5.26 -0.86
N ALA A 104 14.68 -6.09 -1.35
CA ALA A 104 14.68 -7.53 -1.11
C ALA A 104 15.64 -8.27 -2.04
N GLU A 105 16.29 -9.31 -1.52
CA GLU A 105 16.92 -10.33 -2.34
C GLU A 105 15.86 -11.19 -3.04
N MET A 106 16.25 -11.84 -4.15
CA MET A 106 15.37 -12.73 -4.93
C MET A 106 15.10 -14.05 -4.21
N SER A 107 14.45 -13.99 -3.04
CA SER A 107 14.07 -15.17 -2.25
C SER A 107 12.67 -15.04 -1.68
N LEU A 108 11.98 -16.17 -1.53
CA LEU A 108 10.66 -16.19 -0.89
C LEU A 108 10.72 -15.75 0.58
N MET A 109 11.86 -16.03 1.25
CA MET A 109 12.07 -15.59 2.63
C MET A 109 12.15 -14.06 2.71
N SER A 110 12.87 -13.42 1.78
CA SER A 110 12.94 -11.96 1.70
C SER A 110 11.58 -11.32 1.40
N VAL A 111 10.78 -11.94 0.53
CA VAL A 111 9.40 -11.50 0.26
C VAL A 111 8.54 -11.59 1.53
N PHE A 112 8.60 -12.71 2.24
CA PHE A 112 7.85 -12.91 3.48
C PHE A 112 8.30 -11.92 4.57
N LEU A 113 9.60 -11.78 4.80
CA LEU A 113 10.13 -10.85 5.79
C LEU A 113 9.79 -9.39 5.43
N GLY A 114 9.94 -9.02 4.16
CA GLY A 114 9.58 -7.68 3.68
C GLY A 114 8.09 -7.37 3.90
N PHE A 115 7.21 -8.30 3.60
CA PHE A 115 5.78 -8.17 3.89
C PHE A 115 5.51 -7.98 5.40
N VAL A 116 6.11 -8.82 6.25
CA VAL A 116 5.91 -8.72 7.71
C VAL A 116 6.46 -7.39 8.25
N LEU A 117 7.65 -6.99 7.84
CA LEU A 117 8.25 -5.71 8.25
C LEU A 117 7.40 -4.52 7.80
N PHE A 118 6.99 -4.50 6.53
CA PHE A 118 6.12 -3.45 6.02
C PHE A 118 4.85 -3.33 6.87
N ARG A 119 4.11 -4.45 7.05
CA ARG A 119 2.87 -4.45 7.84
C ARG A 119 3.10 -4.06 9.31
N PHE A 120 4.24 -4.41 9.88
CA PHE A 120 4.59 -3.96 11.23
C PHE A 120 4.73 -2.44 11.32
N PHE A 121 5.50 -1.82 10.41
CA PHE A 121 5.72 -0.37 10.43
C PHE A 121 4.47 0.43 10.04
N ASP A 122 3.67 -0.08 9.14
CA ASP A 122 2.40 0.51 8.73
C ASP A 122 1.34 0.48 9.86
N ILE A 123 1.22 -0.64 10.58
CA ILE A 123 0.23 -0.78 11.67
C ILE A 123 0.72 -0.07 12.95
N ALA A 124 1.98 -0.26 13.33
CA ALA A 124 2.55 0.29 14.56
C ALA A 124 2.85 1.79 14.45
N LYS A 125 3.04 2.29 13.22
CA LYS A 125 3.32 3.70 12.88
C LYS A 125 4.33 4.37 13.83
N PRO A 126 5.54 3.81 14.03
CA PRO A 126 6.54 4.47 14.86
C PRO A 126 6.93 5.82 14.26
N TRP A 127 7.53 6.69 15.06
CA TRP A 127 8.13 7.90 14.49
C TRP A 127 9.20 7.53 13.43
N PRO A 128 9.25 8.12 12.23
CA PRO A 128 8.54 9.32 11.77
C PRO A 128 7.19 9.06 11.08
N VAL A 129 6.73 7.80 10.88
CA VAL A 129 5.47 7.47 10.17
C VAL A 129 4.28 8.16 10.84
N SER A 130 4.13 8.02 12.16
CA SER A 130 3.05 8.68 12.92
C SER A 130 3.10 10.22 12.86
N TRP A 131 4.25 10.81 12.64
CA TRP A 131 4.37 12.25 12.45
C TRP A 131 3.86 12.67 11.08
N LEU A 132 4.16 11.90 10.02
CA LEU A 132 3.67 12.14 8.66
C LEU A 132 2.15 12.03 8.60
N GLU A 133 1.57 10.97 9.16
CA GLU A 133 0.12 10.77 9.25
C GLU A 133 -0.60 11.97 9.91
N LYS A 134 -0.03 12.52 10.99
CA LYS A 134 -0.60 13.67 11.69
C LYS A 134 -0.35 15.01 11.00
N ARG A 135 0.71 15.11 10.20
CA ARG A 135 1.13 16.36 9.56
C ARG A 135 0.45 16.62 8.23
N PHE A 136 0.15 15.55 7.50
CA PHE A 136 -0.46 15.61 6.19
C PHE A 136 -1.85 14.97 6.22
N SER A 137 -2.76 15.47 5.39
CA SER A 137 -4.13 14.99 5.27
C SER A 137 -4.53 14.86 3.79
N GLY A 138 -5.73 14.30 3.54
CA GLY A 138 -6.19 14.05 2.17
C GLY A 138 -5.40 12.97 1.45
N ALA A 139 -5.44 12.97 0.13
CA ALA A 139 -4.82 11.95 -0.70
C ALA A 139 -3.31 11.83 -0.46
N PHE A 140 -2.62 12.95 -0.26
CA PHE A 140 -1.18 12.92 0.02
C PHE A 140 -0.88 12.29 1.39
N GLY A 141 -1.69 12.59 2.42
CA GLY A 141 -1.56 11.99 3.76
C GLY A 141 -1.72 10.48 3.73
N ILE A 142 -2.75 9.98 3.03
CA ILE A 142 -3.00 8.56 2.85
C ILE A 142 -1.79 7.84 2.22
N MET A 143 -1.19 8.43 1.20
CA MET A 143 -0.11 7.78 0.47
C MET A 143 1.26 7.87 1.14
N ILE A 144 1.57 8.97 1.86
CA ILE A 144 2.94 9.27 2.30
C ILE A 144 3.38 8.46 3.52
N ASP A 145 2.46 8.14 4.42
CA ASP A 145 2.79 7.37 5.63
C ASP A 145 3.18 5.94 5.28
N ASP A 146 2.50 5.31 4.35
CA ASP A 146 2.84 3.97 3.85
C ASP A 146 4.14 3.95 3.05
N MET A 147 4.42 5.01 2.28
CA MET A 147 5.72 5.15 1.63
C MET A 147 6.86 5.27 2.65
N ALA A 148 6.65 5.99 3.74
CA ALA A 148 7.63 6.10 4.82
C ALA A 148 7.80 4.77 5.57
N ALA A 149 6.70 4.08 5.88
CA ALA A 149 6.72 2.75 6.47
C ALA A 149 7.47 1.76 5.55
N GLY A 150 7.19 1.82 4.25
CA GLY A 150 7.85 0.99 3.24
C GLY A 150 9.34 1.24 3.12
N LEU A 151 9.78 2.50 3.15
CA LEU A 151 11.20 2.85 3.12
C LEU A 151 11.93 2.33 4.36
N ILE A 152 11.37 2.52 5.55
CA ILE A 152 11.96 2.04 6.80
C ILE A 152 12.04 0.52 6.81
N ALA A 153 10.96 -0.17 6.42
CA ALA A 153 10.90 -1.62 6.32
C ALA A 153 11.94 -2.15 5.32
N GLY A 154 12.08 -1.50 4.16
CA GLY A 154 13.04 -1.87 3.13
C GLY A 154 14.49 -1.72 3.59
N ILE A 155 14.82 -0.61 4.24
CA ILE A 155 16.15 -0.39 4.81
C ILE A 155 16.47 -1.47 5.87
N LEU A 156 15.53 -1.76 6.76
CA LEU A 156 15.73 -2.79 7.78
C LEU A 156 15.87 -4.18 7.15
N LEU A 157 15.06 -4.50 6.14
CA LEU A 157 15.15 -5.75 5.38
C LEU A 157 16.54 -5.91 4.76
N PHE A 158 17.07 -4.86 4.13
CA PHE A 158 18.40 -4.84 3.54
C PHE A 158 19.48 -5.16 4.57
N PHE A 159 19.43 -4.54 5.75
CA PHE A 159 20.40 -4.84 6.81
C PHE A 159 20.27 -6.26 7.36
N ILE A 160 19.06 -6.78 7.51
CA ILE A 160 18.85 -8.18 7.94
C ILE A 160 19.49 -9.15 6.93
N GLN A 161 19.38 -8.90 5.64
CA GLN A 161 19.93 -9.75 4.59
C GLN A 161 21.47 -9.73 4.51
N ILE A 162 22.10 -8.61 4.90
CA ILE A 162 23.56 -8.50 4.90
C ILE A 162 24.19 -9.16 6.14
N TYR A 163 23.54 -9.07 7.29
CA TYR A 163 24.14 -9.45 8.59
C TYR A 163 23.49 -10.66 9.25
N GLY A 164 22.36 -11.15 8.72
CA GLY A 164 21.64 -12.32 9.21
C GLY A 164 21.96 -13.53 8.38
#